data_1354f5a612603e04bab355489e80edb1
#
_entry.id   1354f5a612603e04bab355489e80edb1
#
_cell.length_a   1.000
_cell.length_b   1.000
_cell.length_c   1.000
_cell.angle_alpha   90.00
_cell.angle_beta   90.00
_cell.angle_gamma   90.00
#
_symmetry.space_group_name_H-M   'P 1'
#
loop_
_entity.id
_entity.type
_entity.pdbx_description
1 polymer ?
#
loop_
_entity_poly.entity_id
_entity_poly.type
_entity_poly.pdbx_seq_one_letter_code
_entity_poly.pdbx_strand_id
1 'polypeptide(L)'
;MSFTTGGPPRATVSRAADPPDLPGPPTLRFVAPGSVTAGRYGLFEYTMGPRSAGPGPHYHRTFSESFYVLSGTLTILADGAWSTFGPGDFAHVPDGGVHGFRNDGDAAASFLILFAPGIARERFFVELARMREQGVELTAEERVAFYARHDQVNLE
;
A
#
# COMPACT_ATOMS: atom_id res chain seq x y z
N MET A 1 -16.02 -40.09 -5.28
CA MET A 1 -15.68 -38.89 -4.51
C MET A 1 -14.15 -38.83 -4.41
N SER A 2 -13.52 -37.90 -5.13
CA SER A 2 -12.04 -37.77 -5.14
C SER A 2 -11.68 -36.85 -4.00
N PHE A 3 -11.11 -37.42 -2.95
CA PHE A 3 -10.49 -36.62 -1.87
C PHE A 3 -9.19 -36.06 -2.41
N THR A 4 -9.11 -34.72 -2.47
CA THR A 4 -7.87 -34.01 -2.81
C THR A 4 -6.81 -34.34 -1.79
N THR A 5 -5.72 -34.95 -2.24
CA THR A 5 -4.53 -35.29 -1.47
C THR A 5 -3.65 -34.07 -1.16
N GLY A 6 -4.27 -32.96 -0.74
CA GLY A 6 -3.55 -31.82 -0.21
C GLY A 6 -3.29 -32.03 1.27
N GLY A 7 -2.05 -31.87 1.72
CA GLY A 7 -1.74 -31.87 3.15
C GLY A 7 -2.50 -30.74 3.88
N PRO A 8 -2.49 -30.76 5.22
CA PRO A 8 -3.20 -29.74 6.00
C PRO A 8 -2.71 -28.31 5.63
N PRO A 9 -3.60 -27.31 5.70
CA PRO A 9 -3.23 -25.91 5.48
C PRO A 9 -2.05 -25.52 6.37
N ARG A 10 -1.07 -24.82 5.79
CA ARG A 10 0.12 -24.36 6.52
C ARG A 10 0.05 -22.86 6.76
N ALA A 11 0.53 -22.42 7.91
CA ALA A 11 0.70 -21.00 8.19
C ALA A 11 1.85 -20.41 7.34
N THR A 12 1.64 -19.20 6.84
CA THR A 12 2.72 -18.37 6.30
C THR A 12 3.22 -17.42 7.38
N VAL A 13 4.52 -17.28 7.50
CA VAL A 13 5.16 -16.45 8.53
C VAL A 13 6.09 -15.44 7.84
N SER A 14 5.94 -14.16 8.20
CA SER A 14 6.86 -13.08 7.87
C SER A 14 7.52 -12.58 9.16
N ARG A 15 8.82 -12.36 9.14
CA ARG A 15 9.59 -11.93 10.32
C ARG A 15 10.04 -10.48 10.16
N ALA A 16 10.09 -9.75 11.26
CA ALA A 16 10.60 -8.37 11.26
C ALA A 16 12.06 -8.26 10.77
N ALA A 17 12.85 -9.33 10.96
CA ALA A 17 14.23 -9.40 10.50
C ALA A 17 14.38 -9.77 9.02
N ASP A 18 13.30 -10.15 8.33
CA ASP A 18 13.36 -10.43 6.90
C ASP A 18 13.68 -9.12 6.15
N PRO A 19 14.49 -9.17 5.08
CA PRO A 19 14.78 -7.96 4.31
C PRO A 19 13.50 -7.42 3.66
N PRO A 20 13.44 -6.11 3.40
CA PRO A 20 12.31 -5.54 2.68
C PRO A 20 12.26 -6.05 1.24
N ASP A 21 11.05 -6.22 0.71
CA ASP A 21 10.83 -6.62 -0.69
C ASP A 21 11.22 -5.51 -1.66
N LEU A 22 10.99 -4.25 -1.27
CA LEU A 22 11.41 -3.06 -2.00
C LEU A 22 12.21 -2.15 -1.05
N PRO A 23 13.55 -2.11 -1.20
CA PRO A 23 14.42 -1.38 -0.27
C PRO A 23 14.47 0.14 -0.47
N GLY A 24 13.74 0.69 -1.42
CA GLY A 24 13.60 2.06 -1.87
C GLY A 24 14.16 3.21 -1.11
N PRO A 25 13.83 4.50 -1.27
CA PRO A 25 12.69 5.18 -0.67
C PRO A 25 11.47 5.22 -1.61
N PRO A 26 10.25 4.92 -1.11
CA PRO A 26 9.94 4.35 0.20
C PRO A 26 10.35 2.88 0.33
N THR A 27 10.54 2.41 1.56
CA THR A 27 10.79 0.99 1.85
C THR A 27 9.47 0.27 2.05
N LEU A 28 9.29 -0.90 1.41
CA LEU A 28 8.11 -1.74 1.58
C LEU A 28 8.48 -3.17 1.92
N ARG A 29 7.73 -3.74 2.86
CA ARG A 29 7.68 -5.17 3.16
C ARG A 29 6.30 -5.71 2.80
N PHE A 30 6.26 -6.79 2.05
CA PHE A 30 5.01 -7.51 1.74
C PHE A 30 4.73 -8.50 2.86
N VAL A 31 4.15 -8.01 3.97
CA VAL A 31 3.90 -8.82 5.19
C VAL A 31 2.99 -10.00 4.88
N ALA A 32 1.89 -9.75 4.18
CA ALA A 32 0.97 -10.75 3.68
C ALA A 32 0.33 -10.28 2.36
N PRO A 33 1.02 -10.43 1.23
CA PRO A 33 0.46 -10.05 -0.07
C PRO A 33 -0.76 -10.89 -0.44
N GLY A 34 -1.58 -10.42 -1.36
CA GLY A 34 -2.78 -11.12 -1.80
C GLY A 34 -2.55 -12.55 -2.28
N SER A 35 -1.38 -12.83 -2.84
CA SER A 35 -0.96 -14.19 -3.25
C SER A 35 -0.89 -15.18 -2.08
N VAL A 36 -0.59 -14.71 -0.87
CA VAL A 36 -0.48 -15.54 0.34
C VAL A 36 -1.82 -15.73 1.03
N THR A 37 -2.71 -14.74 0.94
CA THR A 37 -4.00 -14.71 1.63
C THR A 37 -5.16 -15.24 0.78
N ALA A 38 -4.86 -15.80 -0.39
CA ALA A 38 -5.85 -16.18 -1.41
C ALA A 38 -6.75 -14.99 -1.80
N GLY A 39 -6.18 -13.78 -1.88
CA GLY A 39 -6.88 -12.57 -2.28
C GLY A 39 -7.84 -11.99 -1.23
N ARG A 40 -7.88 -12.52 0.00
CA ARG A 40 -8.79 -12.02 1.03
C ARG A 40 -8.39 -10.64 1.52
N TYR A 41 -7.10 -10.39 1.67
CA TYR A 41 -6.50 -9.10 1.99
C TYR A 41 -5.06 -9.05 1.53
N GLY A 42 -4.50 -7.84 1.44
CA GLY A 42 -3.08 -7.61 1.30
C GLY A 42 -2.60 -6.73 2.45
N LEU A 43 -1.54 -7.13 3.16
CA LEU A 43 -0.96 -6.38 4.27
C LEU A 43 0.48 -6.03 3.95
N PHE A 44 0.79 -4.75 4.01
CA PHE A 44 2.10 -4.19 3.69
C PHE A 44 2.59 -3.29 4.82
N GLU A 45 3.88 -3.35 5.13
CA GLU A 45 4.54 -2.35 5.95
C GLU A 45 5.24 -1.36 5.03
N TYR A 46 4.94 -0.09 5.21
CA TYR A 46 5.41 1.02 4.39
C TYR A 46 6.19 1.99 5.26
N THR A 47 7.40 2.33 4.85
CA THR A 47 8.23 3.32 5.55
C THR A 47 8.60 4.46 4.61
N MET A 48 8.17 5.66 4.98
CA MET A 48 8.50 6.91 4.28
C MET A 48 9.61 7.65 5.01
N GLY A 49 10.54 8.21 4.26
CA GLY A 49 11.51 9.17 4.79
C GLY A 49 10.84 10.44 5.32
N PRO A 50 11.60 11.30 6.03
CA PRO A 50 11.10 12.61 6.48
C PRO A 50 10.74 13.49 5.28
N ARG A 51 9.76 14.37 5.44
CA ARG A 51 9.33 15.34 4.42
C ARG A 51 9.08 14.72 3.04
N SER A 52 8.49 13.52 3.02
CA SER A 52 8.23 12.77 1.79
C SER A 52 6.82 12.97 1.29
N ALA A 53 6.69 13.32 0.02
CA ALA A 53 5.43 13.25 -0.68
C ALA A 53 5.01 11.79 -0.87
N GLY A 54 3.72 11.53 -0.71
CA GLY A 54 3.07 10.26 -1.04
C GLY A 54 2.10 10.43 -2.21
N PRO A 55 1.18 9.47 -2.40
CA PRO A 55 0.12 9.62 -3.37
C PRO A 55 -0.81 10.78 -2.99
N GLY A 56 -1.09 11.65 -3.95
CA GLY A 56 -2.10 12.69 -3.82
C GLY A 56 -3.52 12.12 -3.71
N PRO A 57 -4.55 13.00 -3.77
CA PRO A 57 -5.94 12.56 -3.69
C PRO A 57 -6.27 11.54 -4.79
N HIS A 58 -6.78 10.38 -4.38
CA HIS A 58 -7.19 9.30 -5.27
C HIS A 58 -8.23 8.41 -4.58
N TYR A 59 -8.85 7.49 -5.33
CA TYR A 59 -9.73 6.46 -4.80
C TYR A 59 -9.56 5.14 -5.53
N HIS A 60 -10.06 4.08 -4.91
CA HIS A 60 -10.14 2.73 -5.48
C HIS A 60 -11.61 2.32 -5.60
N ARG A 61 -11.98 1.53 -6.61
CA ARG A 61 -13.37 1.15 -6.86
C ARG A 61 -13.75 -0.18 -6.23
N THR A 62 -12.79 -1.10 -6.06
CA THR A 62 -13.07 -2.50 -5.76
C THR A 62 -12.45 -2.99 -4.45
N PHE A 63 -11.72 -2.15 -3.74
CA PHE A 63 -11.14 -2.49 -2.45
C PHE A 63 -11.08 -1.28 -1.52
N SER A 64 -11.11 -1.57 -0.22
CA SER A 64 -10.86 -0.59 0.84
C SER A 64 -9.37 -0.54 1.18
N GLU A 65 -8.93 0.58 1.74
CA GLU A 65 -7.58 0.77 2.22
C GLU A 65 -7.60 1.25 3.67
N SER A 66 -6.83 0.59 4.52
CA SER A 66 -6.73 0.96 5.93
C SER A 66 -5.28 1.18 6.32
N PHE A 67 -5.07 2.13 7.24
CA PHE A 67 -3.77 2.55 7.71
C PHE A 67 -3.67 2.37 9.23
N TYR A 68 -2.54 1.87 9.70
CA TYR A 68 -2.22 1.78 11.12
C TYR A 68 -0.79 2.26 11.35
N VAL A 69 -0.60 3.35 12.07
CA VAL A 69 0.71 3.96 12.27
C VAL A 69 1.50 3.19 13.33
N LEU A 70 2.74 2.81 12.99
CA LEU A 70 3.66 2.09 13.86
C LEU A 70 4.64 3.04 14.55
N SER A 71 5.21 3.99 13.79
CA SER A 71 6.19 4.97 14.28
C SER A 71 6.19 6.23 13.45
N GLY A 72 6.68 7.33 14.02
CA GLY A 72 6.64 8.64 13.37
C GLY A 72 5.23 9.20 13.27
N THR A 73 5.01 10.11 12.32
CA THR A 73 3.70 10.71 12.05
C THR A 73 3.36 10.60 10.58
N LEU A 74 2.12 10.28 10.28
CA LEU A 74 1.59 10.19 8.92
C LEU A 74 0.47 11.21 8.75
N THR A 75 0.51 12.01 7.70
CA THR A 75 -0.56 12.92 7.32
C THR A 75 -1.44 12.24 6.28
N ILE A 76 -2.72 12.03 6.60
CA ILE A 76 -3.67 11.32 5.75
C ILE A 76 -4.80 12.27 5.36
N LEU A 77 -5.17 12.26 4.07
CA LEU A 77 -6.40 12.84 3.56
C LEU A 77 -7.52 11.81 3.73
N ALA A 78 -8.53 12.16 4.49
CA ALA A 78 -9.76 11.38 4.63
C ALA A 78 -10.93 12.34 4.86
N ASP A 79 -12.10 12.02 4.33
CA ASP A 79 -13.32 12.87 4.45
C ASP A 79 -13.08 14.35 4.06
N GLY A 80 -12.25 14.57 3.05
CA GLY A 80 -11.97 15.91 2.52
C GLY A 80 -10.98 16.75 3.34
N ALA A 81 -10.37 16.21 4.40
CA ALA A 81 -9.42 16.93 5.26
C ALA A 81 -8.12 16.17 5.46
N TRP A 82 -7.01 16.90 5.45
CA TRP A 82 -5.71 16.37 5.84
C TRP A 82 -5.56 16.44 7.36
N SER A 83 -5.20 15.34 8.00
CA SER A 83 -4.94 15.28 9.44
C SER A 83 -3.75 14.39 9.76
N THR A 84 -3.11 14.65 10.92
CA THR A 84 -1.92 13.94 11.37
C THR A 84 -2.30 12.78 12.27
N PHE A 85 -1.71 11.61 11.99
CA PHE A 85 -1.87 10.36 12.72
C PHE A 85 -0.54 9.99 13.37
N GLY A 86 -0.55 9.59 14.63
CA GLY A 86 0.59 9.10 15.39
C GLY A 86 0.53 7.59 15.65
N PRO A 87 1.55 7.02 16.31
CA PRO A 87 1.61 5.59 16.61
C PRO A 87 0.37 5.09 17.34
N GLY A 88 -0.24 4.02 16.83
CA GLY A 88 -1.49 3.45 17.34
C GLY A 88 -2.76 4.01 16.70
N ASP A 89 -2.68 5.10 15.96
CA ASP A 89 -3.82 5.65 15.25
C ASP A 89 -4.16 4.80 14.01
N PHE A 90 -5.45 4.75 13.70
CA PHE A 90 -6.02 3.96 12.61
C PHE A 90 -6.95 4.80 11.74
N ALA A 91 -6.88 4.60 10.42
CA ALA A 91 -7.82 5.14 9.47
C ALA A 91 -8.29 4.03 8.53
N HIS A 92 -9.60 4.00 8.23
CA HIS A 92 -10.20 3.11 7.25
C HIS A 92 -10.87 3.93 6.17
N VAL A 93 -10.49 3.69 4.92
CA VAL A 93 -11.09 4.30 3.74
C VAL A 93 -11.84 3.21 2.98
N PRO A 94 -13.17 3.28 2.87
CA PRO A 94 -13.92 2.33 2.08
C PRO A 94 -13.62 2.49 0.59
N ASP A 95 -14.00 1.49 -0.20
CA ASP A 95 -14.00 1.59 -1.65
C ASP A 95 -14.78 2.85 -2.10
N GLY A 96 -14.24 3.56 -3.09
CA GLY A 96 -14.74 4.87 -3.54
C GLY A 96 -14.36 6.06 -2.66
N GLY A 97 -13.82 5.85 -1.46
CA GLY A 97 -13.38 6.93 -0.58
C GLY A 97 -12.13 7.65 -1.10
N VAL A 98 -12.22 8.98 -1.22
CA VAL A 98 -11.07 9.79 -1.64
C VAL A 98 -10.09 9.93 -0.50
N HIS A 99 -8.84 9.57 -0.76
CA HIS A 99 -7.76 9.62 0.23
C HIS A 99 -6.41 9.90 -0.41
N GLY A 100 -5.41 10.11 0.43
CA GLY A 100 -4.01 10.28 0.09
C GLY A 100 -3.20 10.29 1.38
N PHE A 101 -1.89 10.17 1.28
CA PHE A 101 -1.03 10.25 2.46
C PHE A 101 0.35 10.82 2.12
N ARG A 102 1.01 11.38 3.12
CA ARG A 102 2.35 11.94 3.03
C ARG A 102 2.99 12.00 4.41
N ASN A 103 4.29 12.15 4.46
CA ASN A 103 5.01 12.40 5.71
C ASN A 103 5.47 13.86 5.75
N ASP A 104 4.77 14.68 6.52
CA ASP A 104 5.12 16.10 6.74
C ASP A 104 6.12 16.27 7.89
N GLY A 105 6.44 15.21 8.62
CA GLY A 105 7.33 15.23 9.79
C GLY A 105 8.81 15.24 9.45
N ASP A 106 9.63 15.54 10.44
CA ASP A 106 11.10 15.57 10.33
C ASP A 106 11.77 14.22 10.58
N ALA A 107 10.99 13.19 10.93
CA ALA A 107 11.44 11.82 11.12
C ALA A 107 10.76 10.87 10.12
N ALA A 108 11.34 9.69 9.91
CA ALA A 108 10.70 8.64 9.13
C ALA A 108 9.38 8.22 9.77
N ALA A 109 8.40 7.87 8.96
CA ALA A 109 7.12 7.32 9.37
C ALA A 109 6.97 5.88 8.85
N SER A 110 6.62 4.94 9.75
CA SER A 110 6.33 3.56 9.39
C SER A 110 4.89 3.22 9.76
N PHE A 111 4.19 2.55 8.86
CA PHE A 111 2.79 2.22 9.03
C PHE A 111 2.41 0.97 8.25
N LEU A 112 1.34 0.31 8.68
CA LEU A 112 0.74 -0.79 7.93
C LEU A 112 -0.32 -0.24 6.98
N ILE A 113 -0.37 -0.82 5.78
CA ILE A 113 -1.47 -0.64 4.83
C ILE A 113 -2.14 -1.99 4.64
N LEU A 114 -3.46 -2.03 4.83
CA LEU A 114 -4.29 -3.20 4.57
C LEU A 114 -5.23 -2.91 3.40
N PHE A 115 -5.15 -3.71 2.36
CA PHE A 115 -6.08 -3.71 1.23
C PHE A 115 -7.06 -4.89 1.36
N ALA A 116 -8.35 -4.64 1.28
CA ALA A 116 -9.37 -5.67 1.37
C ALA A 116 -10.52 -5.42 0.36
N PRO A 117 -10.78 -6.39 -0.57
CA PRO A 117 -10.00 -7.61 -0.82
C PRO A 117 -8.57 -7.33 -1.27
N GLY A 118 -7.70 -8.32 -1.11
CA GLY A 118 -6.30 -8.24 -1.52
C GLY A 118 -6.14 -8.51 -3.02
N ILE A 119 -6.45 -7.53 -3.84
CA ILE A 119 -6.03 -7.58 -5.24
C ILE A 119 -4.49 -7.63 -5.28
N ALA A 120 -3.89 -8.04 -6.39
CA ALA A 120 -2.44 -8.18 -6.52
C ALA A 120 -1.71 -6.81 -6.42
N ARG A 121 -1.89 -6.10 -5.29
CA ARG A 121 -1.37 -4.75 -5.05
C ARG A 121 0.16 -4.74 -4.98
N GLU A 122 0.78 -5.86 -4.62
CA GLU A 122 2.23 -6.06 -4.72
C GLU A 122 2.77 -5.77 -6.13
N ARG A 123 2.01 -6.10 -7.19
CA ARG A 123 2.41 -5.80 -8.57
C ARG A 123 2.50 -4.30 -8.84
N PHE A 124 1.56 -3.54 -8.31
CA PHE A 124 1.58 -2.09 -8.42
C PHE A 124 2.88 -1.50 -7.86
N PHE A 125 3.26 -1.89 -6.66
CA PHE A 125 4.48 -1.39 -6.02
C PHE A 125 5.75 -1.83 -6.76
N VAL A 126 5.80 -3.08 -7.23
CA VAL A 126 6.94 -3.58 -8.01
C VAL A 126 7.08 -2.85 -9.33
N GLU A 127 5.98 -2.61 -10.05
CA GLU A 127 6.03 -1.86 -11.30
C GLU A 127 6.45 -0.40 -11.10
N LEU A 128 5.95 0.26 -10.05
CA LEU A 128 6.40 1.62 -9.68
C LEU A 128 7.90 1.67 -9.37
N ALA A 129 8.39 0.72 -8.58
CA ALA A 129 9.82 0.65 -8.25
C ALA A 129 10.68 0.47 -9.50
N ARG A 130 10.29 -0.44 -10.40
CA ARG A 130 11.00 -0.66 -11.67
C ARG A 130 11.03 0.58 -12.56
N MET A 131 9.89 1.25 -12.72
CA MET A 131 9.84 2.50 -13.51
C MET A 131 10.77 3.56 -12.94
N ARG A 132 10.81 3.69 -11.62
CA ARG A 132 11.70 4.63 -10.93
C ARG A 132 13.17 4.29 -11.15
N GLU A 133 13.55 3.01 -10.97
CA GLU A 133 14.92 2.53 -11.20
C GLU A 133 15.40 2.73 -12.64
N GLN A 134 14.50 2.58 -13.60
CA GLN A 134 14.78 2.74 -15.03
C GLN A 134 14.65 4.19 -15.52
N GLY A 135 14.26 5.13 -14.65
CA GLY A 135 14.03 6.52 -15.03
C GLY A 135 12.92 6.71 -16.06
N VAL A 136 11.92 5.80 -16.04
CA VAL A 136 10.79 5.86 -16.98
C VAL A 136 9.86 7.01 -16.60
N GLU A 137 9.67 7.95 -17.51
CA GLU A 137 8.68 9.02 -17.39
C GLU A 137 7.46 8.67 -18.25
N LEU A 138 6.31 8.55 -17.61
CA LEU A 138 5.04 8.30 -18.29
C LEU A 138 4.43 9.62 -18.74
N THR A 139 3.87 9.65 -19.96
CA THR A 139 2.95 10.71 -20.39
C THR A 139 1.72 10.76 -19.48
N ALA A 140 0.94 11.82 -19.53
CA ALA A 140 -0.29 11.93 -18.74
C ALA A 140 -1.26 10.77 -19.06
N GLU A 141 -1.41 10.42 -20.34
CA GLU A 141 -2.28 9.33 -20.78
C GLU A 141 -1.78 7.95 -20.29
N GLU A 142 -0.49 7.66 -20.44
CA GLU A 142 0.13 6.42 -19.97
C GLU A 142 0.01 6.29 -18.44
N ARG A 143 0.12 7.40 -17.72
CA ARG A 143 -0.03 7.44 -16.26
C ARG A 143 -1.46 7.07 -15.84
N VAL A 144 -2.47 7.66 -16.49
CA VAL A 144 -3.88 7.32 -16.25
C VAL A 144 -4.12 5.83 -16.51
N ALA A 145 -3.62 5.31 -17.63
CA ALA A 145 -3.77 3.90 -17.98
C ALA A 145 -3.05 2.96 -16.98
N PHE A 146 -1.86 3.34 -16.52
CA PHE A 146 -1.11 2.60 -15.51
C PHE A 146 -1.90 2.49 -14.20
N TYR A 147 -2.36 3.61 -13.66
CA TYR A 147 -3.13 3.61 -12.40
C TYR A 147 -4.46 2.87 -12.55
N ALA A 148 -5.14 3.01 -13.68
CA ALA A 148 -6.42 2.32 -13.94
C ALA A 148 -6.28 0.79 -13.94
N ARG A 149 -5.16 0.24 -14.43
CA ARG A 149 -4.89 -1.21 -14.38
C ARG A 149 -4.78 -1.74 -12.95
N HIS A 150 -4.43 -0.88 -12.02
CA HIS A 150 -4.28 -1.20 -10.60
C HIS A 150 -5.43 -0.67 -9.74
N ASP A 151 -6.57 -0.37 -10.37
CA ASP A 151 -7.76 0.17 -9.71
C ASP A 151 -7.46 1.40 -8.83
N GLN A 152 -6.76 2.35 -9.40
CA GLN A 152 -6.50 3.65 -8.79
C GLN A 152 -6.91 4.78 -9.73
N VAL A 153 -7.74 5.68 -9.24
CA VAL A 153 -8.16 6.88 -9.96
C VAL A 153 -7.63 8.09 -9.22
N ASN A 154 -6.64 8.76 -9.80
CA ASN A 154 -6.07 9.98 -9.23
C ASN A 154 -6.99 11.16 -9.56
N LEU A 155 -7.17 12.04 -8.59
CA LEU A 155 -7.86 13.32 -8.74
C LEU A 155 -6.80 14.42 -8.89
N GLU A 156 -7.01 15.28 -9.85
CA GLU A 156 -6.14 16.46 -10.06
C GLU A 156 -6.43 17.56 -9.02
#